data_9b486f562097667effa0a98b6f5ce8a4
#
_entry.id   9b486f562097667effa0a98b6f5ce8a4
#
_cell.length_a   1.000
_cell.length_b   1.000
_cell.length_c   1.000
_cell.angle_alpha   90.00
_cell.angle_beta   90.00
_cell.angle_gamma   90.00
#
_symmetry.space_group_name_H-M   'P 1'
#
loop_
_entity.id
_entity.type
_entity.pdbx_description
1 polymer ?
#
loop_
_entity_poly.entity_id
_entity_poly.type
_entity_poly.pdbx_seq_one_letter_code
_entity_poly.pdbx_strand_id
1 'polypeptide(L)'
;NQETIRGERRNMNDEFKNIIESLIFASDEELSVKQISDILGSFNKPISATEIENIIDKLNFGYKANGNAFRIIKVAGGYQFATRKEYAFFVGKLFTERQKKKLSTSSLETLAIIAYKQPITRSEIEFIRGVNVDYIVNSLLERDLINIIGRADSPGKPILYGTTKNFLKVLGINSVE
;
A
#
# COMPACT_ATOMS: atom_id res chain seq x y z
N ASN A 1 30.09 14.11 30.89
CA ASN A 1 28.68 13.64 31.04
C ASN A 1 27.74 14.07 29.90
N GLN A 2 27.80 15.30 29.38
CA GLN A 2 26.90 15.69 28.26
C GLN A 2 27.35 15.15 26.89
N GLU A 3 28.64 15.01 26.64
CA GLU A 3 29.18 14.43 25.41
C GLU A 3 28.94 12.93 25.33
N THR A 4 29.02 12.21 26.42
CA THR A 4 28.74 10.76 26.48
C THR A 4 27.26 10.48 26.18
N ILE A 5 26.35 11.25 26.79
CA ILE A 5 24.90 11.14 26.54
C ILE A 5 24.53 11.48 25.08
N ARG A 6 25.23 12.46 24.50
CA ARG A 6 25.05 12.87 23.10
C ARG A 6 25.57 11.80 22.13
N GLY A 7 26.68 11.15 22.46
CA GLY A 7 27.23 10.01 21.68
C GLY A 7 26.34 8.78 21.73
N GLU A 8 25.82 8.42 22.90
CA GLU A 8 24.90 7.28 23.06
C GLU A 8 23.55 7.49 22.32
N ARG A 9 22.98 8.69 22.40
CA ARG A 9 21.75 9.04 21.65
C ARG A 9 21.95 9.04 20.14
N ARG A 10 23.12 9.44 19.66
CA ARG A 10 23.48 9.45 18.24
C ARG A 10 23.63 8.01 17.73
N ASN A 11 24.29 7.14 18.50
CA ASN A 11 24.47 5.73 18.19
C ASN A 11 23.13 4.98 18.19
N MET A 12 22.25 5.24 19.15
CA MET A 12 20.92 4.64 19.25
C MET A 12 19.99 5.09 18.09
N ASN A 13 20.08 6.35 17.66
CA ASN A 13 19.26 6.86 16.55
C ASN A 13 19.72 6.27 15.21
N ASP A 14 21.01 6.03 15.02
CA ASP A 14 21.57 5.36 13.84
C ASP A 14 21.21 3.87 13.83
N GLU A 15 21.13 3.23 14.99
CA GLU A 15 20.68 1.84 15.12
C GLU A 15 19.20 1.67 14.70
N PHE A 16 18.29 2.51 15.24
CA PHE A 16 16.89 2.49 14.86
C PHE A 16 16.69 2.75 13.37
N LYS A 17 17.44 3.68 12.80
CA LYS A 17 17.44 3.99 11.38
C LYS A 17 17.74 2.76 10.55
N ASN A 18 18.83 2.03 10.85
CA ASN A 18 19.25 0.85 10.12
C ASN A 18 18.25 -0.31 10.29
N ILE A 19 17.68 -0.48 11.48
CA ILE A 19 16.68 -1.54 11.72
C ILE A 19 15.41 -1.24 10.91
N ILE A 20 14.86 -0.03 10.98
CA ILE A 20 13.64 0.34 10.25
C ILE A 20 13.86 0.23 8.76
N GLU A 21 14.98 0.72 8.25
CA GLU A 21 15.36 0.58 6.85
C GLU A 21 15.40 -0.90 6.42
N SER A 22 16.04 -1.75 7.22
CA SER A 22 16.15 -3.19 6.95
C SER A 22 14.79 -3.90 6.95
N LEU A 23 13.92 -3.57 7.92
CA LEU A 23 12.57 -4.15 8.01
C LEU A 23 11.73 -3.81 6.77
N ILE A 24 11.73 -2.53 6.37
CA ILE A 24 10.98 -2.09 5.18
C ILE A 24 11.59 -2.69 3.92
N PHE A 25 12.93 -2.83 3.84
CA PHE A 25 13.61 -3.42 2.68
C PHE A 25 13.34 -4.91 2.52
N ALA A 26 13.34 -5.65 3.64
CA ALA A 26 13.14 -7.10 3.64
C ALA A 26 11.68 -7.53 3.48
N SER A 27 10.74 -6.61 3.64
CA SER A 27 9.32 -6.92 3.56
C SER A 27 8.83 -7.00 2.11
N ASP A 28 8.11 -8.06 1.79
CA ASP A 28 7.42 -8.21 0.50
C ASP A 28 6.14 -7.36 0.40
N GLU A 29 5.62 -6.90 1.56
CA GLU A 29 4.42 -6.07 1.68
C GLU A 29 4.73 -4.75 2.39
N GLU A 30 3.77 -3.80 2.31
CA GLU A 30 3.87 -2.57 3.09
C GLU A 30 3.83 -2.84 4.59
N LEU A 31 4.76 -2.26 5.35
CA LEU A 31 4.80 -2.34 6.80
C LEU A 31 4.14 -1.12 7.43
N SER A 32 3.13 -1.34 8.25
CA SER A 32 2.52 -0.28 9.06
C SER A 32 3.47 0.15 10.19
N VAL A 33 3.31 1.40 10.64
CA VAL A 33 4.04 1.93 11.80
C VAL A 33 3.84 1.04 13.04
N LYS A 34 2.62 0.50 13.20
CA LYS A 34 2.30 -0.41 14.31
C LYS A 34 3.13 -1.68 14.24
N GLN A 35 3.21 -2.34 13.10
CA GLN A 35 4.02 -3.55 12.92
C GLN A 35 5.51 -3.29 13.22
N ILE A 36 6.05 -2.17 12.73
CA ILE A 36 7.44 -1.77 13.02
C ILE A 36 7.64 -1.57 14.52
N SER A 37 6.72 -0.85 15.19
CA SER A 37 6.77 -0.61 16.63
C SER A 37 6.66 -1.90 17.44
N ASP A 38 5.77 -2.82 17.07
CA ASP A 38 5.56 -4.11 17.73
C ASP A 38 6.82 -4.99 17.61
N ILE A 39 7.46 -5.03 16.44
CA ILE A 39 8.72 -5.76 16.23
C ILE A 39 9.81 -5.18 17.14
N LEU A 40 10.03 -3.88 17.12
CA LEU A 40 11.07 -3.23 17.94
C LEU A 40 10.79 -3.41 19.44
N GLY A 41 9.52 -3.33 19.86
CA GLY A 41 9.10 -3.58 21.23
C GLY A 41 9.43 -5.00 21.71
N SER A 42 9.32 -6.02 20.85
CA SER A 42 9.65 -7.41 21.18
C SER A 42 11.15 -7.63 21.47
N PHE A 43 12.01 -6.73 21.02
CA PHE A 43 13.45 -6.71 21.32
C PHE A 43 13.84 -5.68 22.41
N ASN A 44 12.88 -5.27 23.25
CA ASN A 44 13.09 -4.25 24.31
C ASN A 44 13.60 -2.89 23.76
N LYS A 45 13.19 -2.54 22.55
CA LYS A 45 13.50 -1.26 21.87
C LYS A 45 12.21 -0.50 21.58
N PRO A 46 11.47 -0.02 22.59
CA PRO A 46 10.22 0.68 22.37
C PRO A 46 10.48 2.01 21.63
N ILE A 47 9.66 2.29 20.64
CA ILE A 47 9.73 3.51 19.83
C ILE A 47 8.31 3.98 19.50
N SER A 48 8.10 5.28 19.53
CA SER A 48 6.80 5.86 19.18
C SER A 48 6.55 5.91 17.67
N ALA A 49 5.28 5.96 17.30
CA ALA A 49 4.86 6.09 15.89
C ALA A 49 5.49 7.32 15.24
N THR A 50 5.47 8.46 15.93
CA THR A 50 6.05 9.74 15.45
C THR A 50 7.55 9.64 15.22
N GLU A 51 8.27 8.93 16.08
CA GLU A 51 9.71 8.72 15.90
C GLU A 51 10.02 7.84 14.70
N ILE A 52 9.23 6.78 14.46
CA ILE A 52 9.35 5.94 13.26
C ILE A 52 9.16 6.78 11.99
N GLU A 53 8.10 7.59 11.93
CA GLU A 53 7.83 8.46 10.79
C GLU A 53 8.95 9.48 10.56
N ASN A 54 9.46 10.11 11.62
CA ASN A 54 10.61 11.03 11.55
C ASN A 54 11.89 10.34 11.04
N ILE A 55 12.12 9.08 11.41
CA ILE A 55 13.26 8.30 10.92
C ILE A 55 13.11 8.02 9.43
N ILE A 56 11.91 7.64 8.97
CA ILE A 56 11.63 7.40 7.56
C ILE A 56 11.84 8.67 6.73
N ASP A 57 11.42 9.84 7.23
CA ASP A 57 11.64 11.12 6.56
C ASP A 57 13.14 11.46 6.45
N LYS A 58 13.92 11.20 7.51
CA LYS A 58 15.37 11.36 7.47
C LYS A 58 16.06 10.41 6.48
N LEU A 59 15.61 9.15 6.41
CA LEU A 59 16.07 8.19 5.40
C LEU A 59 15.81 8.72 4.00
N ASN A 60 14.59 9.16 3.71
CA ASN A 60 14.21 9.71 2.42
C ASN A 60 14.99 10.98 2.05
N PHE A 61 15.26 11.83 3.02
CA PHE A 61 16.13 13.00 2.82
C PHE A 61 17.55 12.58 2.43
N GLY A 62 18.13 11.59 3.13
CA GLY A 62 19.43 11.03 2.80
C GLY A 62 19.47 10.40 1.41
N TYR A 63 18.47 9.58 1.04
CA TYR A 63 18.38 9.00 -0.30
C TYR A 63 18.30 10.06 -1.40
N LYS A 64 17.57 11.16 -1.14
CA LYS A 64 17.50 12.27 -2.09
C LYS A 64 18.84 12.99 -2.22
N ALA A 65 19.49 13.27 -1.11
CA ALA A 65 20.79 13.97 -1.08
C ALA A 65 21.90 13.16 -1.78
N ASN A 66 21.87 11.83 -1.65
CA ASN A 66 22.84 10.93 -2.27
C ASN A 66 22.46 10.54 -3.72
N GLY A 67 21.36 11.06 -4.28
CA GLY A 67 20.95 10.73 -5.66
C GLY A 67 20.48 9.30 -5.85
N ASN A 68 20.02 8.61 -4.79
CA ASN A 68 19.56 7.21 -4.89
C ASN A 68 18.35 7.09 -5.80
N ALA A 69 18.28 6.01 -6.60
CA ALA A 69 17.18 5.74 -7.53
C ALA A 69 15.89 5.24 -6.85
N PHE A 70 15.88 5.10 -5.54
CA PHE A 70 14.77 4.59 -4.73
C PHE A 70 14.42 5.54 -3.58
N ARG A 71 13.29 5.30 -2.96
CA ARG A 71 12.79 5.98 -1.76
C ARG A 71 11.79 5.09 -1.03
N ILE A 72 11.49 5.40 0.22
CA ILE A 72 10.37 4.82 0.97
C ILE A 72 9.12 5.64 0.68
N ILE A 73 8.03 4.97 0.31
CA ILE A 73 6.71 5.60 0.09
C ILE A 73 5.70 5.08 1.09
N LYS A 74 4.71 5.90 1.39
CA LYS A 74 3.53 5.51 2.16
C LYS A 74 2.44 5.09 1.18
N VAL A 75 1.93 3.87 1.31
CA VAL A 75 0.87 3.31 0.46
C VAL A 75 0.08 2.27 1.23
N ALA A 76 -1.22 2.19 1.02
CA ALA A 76 -2.12 1.25 1.68
C ALA A 76 -2.01 1.24 3.22
N GLY A 77 -1.69 2.39 3.83
CA GLY A 77 -1.54 2.56 5.28
C GLY A 77 -0.21 2.07 5.87
N GLY A 78 0.76 1.68 5.04
CA GLY A 78 2.09 1.24 5.44
C GLY A 78 3.21 1.87 4.61
N TYR A 79 4.43 1.42 4.83
CA TYR A 79 5.63 1.90 4.16
C TYR A 79 6.28 0.78 3.37
N GLN A 80 6.77 1.09 2.18
CA GLN A 80 7.56 0.18 1.33
C GLN A 80 8.58 0.95 0.50
N PHE A 81 9.61 0.25 0.03
CA PHE A 81 10.54 0.81 -0.95
C PHE A 81 9.89 0.91 -2.33
N ALA A 82 10.19 1.98 -3.04
CA ALA A 82 9.81 2.17 -4.43
C ALA A 82 10.91 2.89 -5.19
N THR A 83 11.01 2.63 -6.48
CA THR A 83 11.87 3.40 -7.38
C THR A 83 11.32 4.81 -7.58
N ARG A 84 12.19 5.77 -7.89
CA ARG A 84 11.77 7.13 -8.23
C ARG A 84 11.03 7.16 -9.55
N LYS A 85 10.10 8.10 -9.69
CA LYS A 85 9.24 8.26 -10.88
C LYS A 85 10.05 8.49 -12.16
N GLU A 86 11.22 9.11 -12.05
CA GLU A 86 12.12 9.40 -13.17
C GLU A 86 12.57 8.12 -13.90
N TYR A 87 12.59 6.98 -13.18
CA TYR A 87 13.02 5.69 -13.72
C TYR A 87 11.84 4.78 -14.10
N ALA A 88 10.60 5.24 -13.93
CA ALA A 88 9.39 4.43 -14.15
C ALA A 88 9.32 3.81 -15.55
N PHE A 89 9.80 4.52 -16.58
CA PHE A 89 9.82 4.01 -17.95
C PHE A 89 10.71 2.76 -18.09
N PHE A 90 11.92 2.79 -17.51
CA PHE A 90 12.87 1.69 -17.56
C PHE A 90 12.38 0.49 -16.75
N VAL A 91 11.88 0.76 -15.52
CA VAL A 91 11.32 -0.27 -14.63
C VAL A 91 10.07 -0.89 -15.25
N GLY A 92 9.21 -0.08 -15.87
CA GLY A 92 8.03 -0.56 -16.58
C GLY A 92 8.38 -1.52 -17.73
N LYS A 93 9.47 -1.23 -18.47
CA LYS A 93 9.93 -2.10 -19.57
C LYS A 93 10.43 -3.46 -19.07
N LEU A 94 11.05 -3.52 -17.88
CA LEU A 94 11.45 -4.77 -17.24
C LEU A 94 10.26 -5.68 -16.93
N PHE A 95 9.10 -5.10 -16.62
CA PHE A 95 7.90 -5.83 -16.26
C PHE A 95 6.88 -5.95 -17.41
N THR A 96 7.18 -5.48 -18.62
CA THR A 96 6.22 -5.50 -19.76
C THR A 96 5.76 -6.91 -20.10
N GLU A 97 6.59 -7.91 -19.96
CA GLU A 97 6.22 -9.31 -20.19
C GLU A 97 5.35 -9.90 -19.07
N ARG A 98 5.39 -9.30 -17.87
CA ARG A 98 4.59 -9.67 -16.71
C ARG A 98 3.34 -8.79 -16.53
N GLN A 99 3.16 -7.77 -17.39
CA GLN A 99 1.98 -6.91 -17.28
C GLN A 99 0.72 -7.72 -17.56
N LYS A 100 0.02 -8.12 -16.51
CA LYS A 100 -1.40 -8.39 -16.55
C LYS A 100 -2.03 -7.28 -17.39
N LYS A 101 -2.77 -7.63 -18.46
CA LYS A 101 -3.41 -6.68 -19.40
C LYS A 101 -3.94 -5.46 -18.64
N LYS A 102 -3.68 -4.26 -19.13
CA LYS A 102 -4.26 -3.02 -18.59
C LYS A 102 -5.77 -3.22 -18.43
N LEU A 103 -6.34 -2.67 -17.36
CA LEU A 103 -7.78 -2.66 -17.19
C LEU A 103 -8.41 -1.91 -18.37
N SER A 104 -9.46 -2.47 -18.94
CA SER A 104 -10.25 -1.78 -19.96
C SER A 104 -10.96 -0.55 -19.33
N THR A 105 -11.37 0.41 -20.14
CA THR A 105 -12.18 1.55 -19.69
C THR A 105 -13.41 1.08 -18.91
N SER A 106 -14.10 0.06 -19.42
CA SER A 106 -15.27 -0.53 -18.77
C SER A 106 -14.95 -1.14 -17.40
N SER A 107 -13.77 -1.79 -17.27
CA SER A 107 -13.31 -2.31 -15.97
C SER A 107 -12.94 -1.20 -14.99
N LEU A 108 -12.33 -0.11 -15.46
CA LEU A 108 -12.01 1.06 -14.63
C LEU A 108 -13.27 1.76 -14.13
N GLU A 109 -14.28 1.95 -14.97
CA GLU A 109 -15.57 2.52 -14.59
C GLU A 109 -16.28 1.68 -13.53
N THR A 110 -16.33 0.35 -13.73
CA THR A 110 -16.93 -0.57 -12.77
C THR A 110 -16.17 -0.57 -11.44
N LEU A 111 -14.84 -0.58 -11.48
CA LEU A 111 -13.99 -0.52 -10.30
C LEU A 111 -14.19 0.79 -9.52
N ALA A 112 -14.34 1.92 -10.21
CA ALA A 112 -14.63 3.21 -9.59
C ALA A 112 -15.98 3.19 -8.88
N ILE A 113 -17.04 2.62 -9.49
CA ILE A 113 -18.34 2.47 -8.86
C ILE A 113 -18.24 1.65 -7.56
N ILE A 114 -17.53 0.51 -7.61
CA ILE A 114 -17.33 -0.32 -6.42
C ILE A 114 -16.59 0.46 -5.34
N ALA A 115 -15.51 1.15 -5.68
CA ALA A 115 -14.73 1.93 -4.72
C ALA A 115 -15.56 3.01 -4.00
N TYR A 116 -16.42 3.72 -4.72
CA TYR A 116 -17.24 4.79 -4.15
C TYR A 116 -18.48 4.30 -3.41
N LYS A 117 -19.05 3.16 -3.83
CA LYS A 117 -20.34 2.68 -3.34
C LYS A 117 -20.25 1.46 -2.42
N GLN A 118 -19.05 0.94 -2.20
CA GLN A 118 -18.86 -0.21 -1.31
C GLN A 118 -19.41 0.02 0.11
N PRO A 119 -20.06 -1.00 0.72
CA PRO A 119 -20.37 -2.32 0.18
C PRO A 119 -21.49 -2.29 -0.88
N ILE A 120 -21.31 -2.98 -2.02
CA ILE A 120 -22.24 -2.94 -3.15
C ILE A 120 -22.48 -4.33 -3.75
N THR A 121 -23.69 -4.61 -4.20
CA THR A 121 -24.07 -5.85 -4.88
C THR A 121 -23.84 -5.75 -6.38
N ARG A 122 -23.80 -6.93 -7.05
CA ARG A 122 -23.70 -6.98 -8.53
C ARG A 122 -24.88 -6.29 -9.20
N SER A 123 -26.08 -6.54 -8.74
CA SER A 123 -27.30 -5.91 -9.32
C SER A 123 -27.27 -4.39 -9.24
N GLU A 124 -26.78 -3.83 -8.14
CA GLU A 124 -26.61 -2.37 -7.99
C GLU A 124 -25.54 -1.83 -8.95
N ILE A 125 -24.44 -2.56 -9.14
CA ILE A 125 -23.40 -2.19 -10.12
C ILE A 125 -24.01 -2.18 -11.53
N GLU A 126 -24.76 -3.24 -11.91
CA GLU A 126 -25.43 -3.36 -13.20
C GLU A 126 -26.46 -2.25 -13.41
N PHE A 127 -27.21 -1.90 -12.37
CA PHE A 127 -28.17 -0.79 -12.43
C PHE A 127 -27.48 0.55 -12.77
N ILE A 128 -26.32 0.81 -12.16
CA ILE A 128 -25.54 2.05 -12.42
C ILE A 128 -24.91 2.01 -13.81
N ARG A 129 -24.37 0.84 -14.20
CA ARG A 129 -23.66 0.67 -15.48
C ARG A 129 -24.60 0.57 -16.69
N GLY A 130 -25.85 0.15 -16.49
CA GLY A 130 -26.79 -0.14 -17.56
C GLY A 130 -26.48 -1.36 -18.42
N VAL A 131 -25.51 -2.19 -18.01
CA VAL A 131 -25.02 -3.38 -18.75
C VAL A 131 -24.67 -4.51 -17.78
N ASN A 132 -24.64 -5.76 -18.29
CA ASN A 132 -24.15 -6.89 -17.50
C ASN A 132 -22.67 -6.74 -17.14
N VAL A 133 -22.33 -7.01 -15.89
CA VAL A 133 -20.96 -6.84 -15.36
C VAL A 133 -20.31 -8.15 -14.90
N ASP A 134 -20.93 -9.30 -15.14
CA ASP A 134 -20.42 -10.59 -14.66
C ASP A 134 -18.96 -10.84 -15.00
N TYR A 135 -18.60 -10.67 -16.26
CA TYR A 135 -17.23 -10.86 -16.72
C TYR A 135 -16.26 -9.88 -16.07
N ILE A 136 -16.68 -8.62 -15.93
CA ILE A 136 -15.84 -7.56 -15.35
C ILE A 136 -15.61 -7.81 -13.86
N VAL A 137 -16.66 -8.11 -13.10
CA VAL A 137 -16.58 -8.40 -11.67
C VAL A 137 -15.69 -9.61 -11.42
N ASN A 138 -15.85 -10.69 -12.17
CA ASN A 138 -15.00 -11.87 -12.06
C ASN A 138 -13.53 -11.55 -12.39
N SER A 139 -13.27 -10.77 -13.44
CA SER A 139 -11.92 -10.33 -13.80
C SER A 139 -11.29 -9.44 -12.71
N LEU A 140 -12.07 -8.59 -12.05
CA LEU A 140 -11.57 -7.76 -10.94
C LEU A 140 -11.27 -8.60 -9.69
N LEU A 141 -12.07 -9.64 -9.41
CA LEU A 141 -11.81 -10.63 -8.34
C LEU A 141 -10.52 -11.42 -8.62
N GLU A 142 -10.36 -11.96 -9.84
CA GLU A 142 -9.16 -12.70 -10.25
C GLU A 142 -7.86 -11.85 -10.15
N ARG A 143 -7.98 -10.55 -10.32
CA ARG A 143 -6.86 -9.59 -10.20
C ARG A 143 -6.64 -9.11 -8.77
N ASP A 144 -7.43 -9.58 -7.82
CA ASP A 144 -7.40 -9.15 -6.43
C ASP A 144 -7.55 -7.61 -6.27
N LEU A 145 -8.38 -6.99 -7.12
CA LEU A 145 -8.70 -5.56 -7.00
C LEU A 145 -9.96 -5.33 -6.16
N ILE A 146 -10.86 -6.31 -6.15
CA ILE A 146 -12.04 -6.36 -5.30
C ILE A 146 -12.12 -7.72 -4.61
N ASN A 147 -12.86 -7.79 -3.52
CA ASN A 147 -13.16 -9.03 -2.81
C ASN A 147 -14.62 -9.09 -2.36
N ILE A 148 -15.03 -10.27 -1.92
CA ILE A 148 -16.32 -10.49 -1.27
C ILE A 148 -16.17 -10.09 0.19
N ILE A 149 -16.94 -9.08 0.63
CA ILE A 149 -16.90 -8.56 2.00
C ILE A 149 -18.10 -8.98 2.84
N GLY A 150 -19.07 -9.67 2.24
CA GLY A 150 -20.24 -10.18 2.95
C GLY A 150 -21.41 -10.49 2.03
N ARG A 151 -22.59 -10.56 2.61
CA ARG A 151 -23.90 -10.71 1.92
C ARG A 151 -24.85 -9.66 2.45
N ALA A 152 -25.67 -9.09 1.58
CA ALA A 152 -26.71 -8.16 1.98
C ALA A 152 -27.82 -8.87 2.77
N ASP A 153 -28.42 -8.13 3.71
CA ASP A 153 -29.59 -8.60 4.46
C ASP A 153 -30.90 -8.27 3.70
N SER A 154 -31.02 -8.87 2.52
CA SER A 154 -32.17 -8.71 1.62
C SER A 154 -32.52 -10.05 0.98
N PRO A 155 -33.75 -10.21 0.40
CA PRO A 155 -34.15 -11.46 -0.27
C PRO A 155 -33.09 -11.95 -1.25
N GLY A 156 -32.75 -13.24 -1.16
CA GLY A 156 -31.69 -13.86 -1.96
C GLY A 156 -30.28 -13.64 -1.41
N LYS A 157 -30.08 -12.84 -0.37
CA LYS A 157 -28.78 -12.57 0.30
C LYS A 157 -27.64 -12.36 -0.71
N PRO A 158 -27.75 -11.37 -1.61
CA PRO A 158 -26.77 -11.15 -2.66
C PRO A 158 -25.39 -10.82 -2.08
N ILE A 159 -24.34 -11.20 -2.83
CA ILE A 159 -22.95 -10.97 -2.47
C ILE A 159 -22.66 -9.46 -2.49
N LEU A 160 -21.92 -9.00 -1.48
CA LEU A 160 -21.39 -7.64 -1.36
C LEU A 160 -19.90 -7.62 -1.71
N TYR A 161 -19.53 -6.67 -2.54
CA TYR A 161 -18.16 -6.43 -3.01
C TYR A 161 -17.57 -5.17 -2.39
N GLY A 162 -16.26 -5.19 -2.21
CA GLY A 162 -15.46 -4.04 -1.78
C GLY A 162 -14.07 -4.10 -2.39
N THR A 163 -13.30 -3.02 -2.28
CA THR A 163 -11.93 -2.93 -2.75
C THR A 163 -10.95 -3.61 -1.80
N THR A 164 -9.80 -4.03 -2.32
CA THR A 164 -8.73 -4.69 -1.58
C THR A 164 -7.56 -3.75 -1.28
N LYS A 165 -6.60 -4.20 -0.49
CA LYS A 165 -5.30 -3.51 -0.35
C LYS A 165 -4.54 -3.43 -1.67
N ASN A 166 -4.65 -4.45 -2.52
CA ASN A 166 -4.00 -4.44 -3.84
C ASN A 166 -4.55 -3.33 -4.75
N PHE A 167 -5.85 -3.02 -4.65
CA PHE A 167 -6.45 -1.86 -5.32
C PHE A 167 -5.74 -0.56 -4.92
N LEU A 168 -5.51 -0.32 -3.62
CA LEU A 168 -4.81 0.86 -3.11
C LEU A 168 -3.36 0.92 -3.64
N LYS A 169 -2.66 -0.22 -3.64
CA LYS A 169 -1.29 -0.33 -4.18
C LYS A 169 -1.23 -0.01 -5.68
N VAL A 170 -2.15 -0.57 -6.47
CA VAL A 170 -2.19 -0.35 -7.93
C VAL A 170 -2.45 1.11 -8.27
N LEU A 171 -3.25 1.82 -7.48
CA LEU A 171 -3.53 3.25 -7.64
C LEU A 171 -2.49 4.15 -6.93
N GLY A 172 -1.65 3.60 -6.06
CA GLY A 172 -0.69 4.37 -5.28
C GLY A 172 -1.31 5.33 -4.26
N ILE A 173 -2.47 4.95 -3.70
CA ILE A 173 -3.23 5.71 -2.70
C ILE A 173 -3.23 5.00 -1.35
N ASN A 174 -3.52 5.73 -0.27
CA ASN A 174 -3.53 5.17 1.10
C ASN A 174 -4.93 4.76 1.57
N SER A 175 -5.98 5.39 1.05
CA SER A 175 -7.39 5.12 1.34
C SER A 175 -8.26 5.52 0.16
N VAL A 176 -9.57 5.18 0.24
CA VAL A 176 -10.60 5.55 -0.76
C VAL A 176 -11.34 6.82 -0.36
N GLU A 177 -11.02 7.41 0.80
CA GLU A 177 -11.59 8.66 1.30
C GLU A 177 -11.12 9.89 0.53
#